data_b80024d229ff99f7aeeb60f343aaf9f7
#
_entry.id   b80024d229ff99f7aeeb60f343aaf9f7
#
_cell.length_a   1.000
_cell.length_b   1.000
_cell.length_c   1.000
_cell.angle_alpha   90.00
_cell.angle_beta   90.00
_cell.angle_gamma   90.00
#
_symmetry.space_group_name_H-M   'P 1'
#
loop_
_entity.id
_entity.type
_entity.pdbx_description
1 polymer ?
#
loop_
_entity_poly.entity_id
_entity_poly.type
_entity_poly.pdbx_seq_one_letter_code
_entity_poly.pdbx_strand_id
1 'polypeptide(L)'
;MHYGEIEGSGFEVIEPEFARCFVGHARVERLYTGCRWAEGPAWFGGGRYLLWSDLPGNRILRYDDTDGSVSVFREPSGYTNGNTVDREGRLVSCEHGHRRVTRTGHDGAITVLADRYEGKRLNSPNDVVVKSDGSVWFSDPDYGIIADYEGAIAPREQDGCHVYRIDAASGAVTRVASDFHHPNGLAFSRDEKFLYIADSGATEDPAAPRHIRRVAVNTDGKTLGASTVFATCTAGVFDGFRIDAAGRIWTSCAEGVHCYRSDGTLIGKVRIPEMCGNVEIGGLRRNRLFICGTTSLYSVYLKVNGQGVNGQG
;
A
#
# COMPACT_ATOMS: atom_id res chain seq x y z
N MET A 1 -16.92 -20.15 -2.79
CA MET A 1 -15.79 -20.47 -1.89
C MET A 1 -15.16 -21.76 -2.40
N HIS A 2 -13.96 -21.73 -2.96
CA HIS A 2 -13.26 -22.94 -3.39
C HIS A 2 -12.47 -23.50 -2.21
N TYR A 3 -12.79 -24.69 -1.75
CA TYR A 3 -12.11 -25.42 -0.68
C TYR A 3 -10.92 -26.25 -1.19
N GLY A 4 -10.32 -25.89 -2.34
CA GLY A 4 -9.15 -26.55 -2.91
C GLY A 4 -7.89 -25.70 -2.72
N GLU A 5 -6.71 -26.32 -2.82
CA GLU A 5 -5.47 -25.58 -2.96
C GLU A 5 -5.49 -24.81 -4.29
N ILE A 6 -5.16 -23.52 -4.22
CA ILE A 6 -5.00 -22.71 -5.43
C ILE A 6 -3.64 -23.07 -6.03
N GLU A 7 -3.63 -23.61 -7.25
CA GLU A 7 -2.40 -23.93 -7.96
C GLU A 7 -1.48 -22.70 -8.01
N GLY A 8 -0.20 -22.88 -7.70
CA GLY A 8 0.80 -21.80 -7.62
C GLY A 8 0.75 -20.98 -6.33
N SER A 9 -0.15 -21.27 -5.38
CA SER A 9 -0.13 -20.64 -4.06
C SER A 9 0.55 -21.52 -3.02
N GLY A 10 1.06 -20.89 -1.95
CA GLY A 10 1.67 -21.61 -0.84
C GLY A 10 2.61 -20.77 0.01
N PHE A 11 3.35 -21.47 0.87
CA PHE A 11 4.29 -20.84 1.78
C PHE A 11 5.70 -21.38 1.53
N GLU A 12 6.65 -20.48 1.30
CA GLU A 12 8.07 -20.78 1.22
C GLU A 12 8.74 -20.34 2.52
N VAL A 13 9.12 -21.32 3.35
CA VAL A 13 9.79 -21.06 4.63
C VAL A 13 11.29 -20.99 4.37
N ILE A 14 11.88 -19.82 4.59
CA ILE A 14 13.33 -19.60 4.49
C ILE A 14 13.94 -19.69 5.89
N GLU A 15 13.35 -18.99 6.87
CA GLU A 15 13.73 -19.06 8.27
C GLU A 15 12.62 -19.72 9.11
N PRO A 16 12.94 -20.56 10.11
CA PRO A 16 11.93 -21.29 10.89
C PRO A 16 10.88 -20.40 11.59
N GLU A 17 11.22 -19.15 11.84
CA GLU A 17 10.27 -18.21 12.46
C GLU A 17 9.10 -17.86 11.53
N PHE A 18 9.27 -17.92 10.19
CA PHE A 18 8.20 -17.67 9.25
C PHE A 18 7.06 -18.68 9.38
N ALA A 19 7.39 -19.96 9.61
CA ALA A 19 6.38 -20.98 9.84
C ALA A 19 5.51 -20.68 11.07
N ARG A 20 6.04 -19.93 12.07
CA ARG A 20 5.31 -19.54 13.27
C ARG A 20 4.33 -18.37 13.01
N CYS A 21 4.43 -17.72 11.85
CA CYS A 21 3.49 -16.67 11.46
C CYS A 21 2.13 -17.21 11.01
N PHE A 22 1.99 -18.52 10.84
CA PHE A 22 0.76 -19.16 10.35
C PHE A 22 0.21 -20.18 11.33
N VAL A 23 -1.12 -20.38 11.28
CA VAL A 23 -1.75 -21.56 11.89
C VAL A 23 -1.52 -22.77 10.99
N GLY A 24 -1.43 -23.99 11.57
CA GLY A 24 -1.02 -25.19 10.83
C GLY A 24 -1.94 -25.61 9.68
N HIS A 25 -3.13 -25.02 9.57
CA HIS A 25 -4.11 -25.25 8.50
C HIS A 25 -4.37 -23.99 7.67
N ALA A 26 -3.52 -22.95 7.80
CA ALA A 26 -3.66 -21.74 7.00
C ALA A 26 -3.51 -22.07 5.51
N ARG A 27 -4.37 -21.47 4.69
CA ARG A 27 -4.36 -21.60 3.23
C ARG A 27 -4.57 -20.22 2.62
N VAL A 28 -4.05 -20.04 1.42
CA VAL A 28 -4.38 -18.87 0.60
C VAL A 28 -5.79 -19.07 0.06
N GLU A 29 -6.65 -18.10 0.28
CA GLU A 29 -8.02 -18.05 -0.21
C GLU A 29 -8.12 -17.00 -1.31
N ARG A 30 -8.85 -17.29 -2.39
CA ARG A 30 -9.24 -16.29 -3.39
C ARG A 30 -10.61 -15.76 -3.02
N LEU A 31 -10.70 -14.48 -2.67
CA LEU A 31 -11.95 -13.85 -2.26
C LEU A 31 -12.72 -13.27 -3.44
N TYR A 32 -12.01 -12.78 -4.45
CA TYR A 32 -12.60 -12.17 -5.64
C TYR A 32 -11.65 -12.30 -6.84
N THR A 33 -12.22 -12.31 -8.04
CA THR A 33 -11.52 -12.16 -9.31
C THR A 33 -12.36 -11.30 -10.26
N GLY A 34 -11.73 -10.56 -11.16
CA GLY A 34 -12.39 -9.66 -12.10
C GLY A 34 -11.88 -8.22 -12.07
N CYS A 35 -10.73 -7.98 -11.42
CA CYS A 35 -9.98 -6.75 -11.57
C CYS A 35 -9.12 -6.80 -12.84
N ARG A 36 -8.65 -5.62 -13.28
CA ARG A 36 -7.58 -5.46 -14.27
C ARG A 36 -6.23 -5.32 -13.59
N TRP A 37 -6.18 -4.58 -12.49
CA TRP A 37 -5.05 -4.44 -11.58
C TRP A 37 -5.58 -4.06 -10.20
N ALA A 38 -5.53 -5.00 -9.26
CA ALA A 38 -5.99 -4.78 -7.88
C ALA A 38 -4.91 -4.08 -7.05
N GLU A 39 -5.29 -2.99 -6.39
CA GLU A 39 -4.39 -2.09 -5.67
C GLU A 39 -4.99 -1.52 -4.39
N GLY A 40 -4.15 -0.85 -3.60
CA GLY A 40 -4.50 0.04 -2.50
C GLY A 40 -5.50 -0.53 -1.49
N PRO A 41 -5.27 -1.72 -0.91
CA PRO A 41 -6.20 -2.27 0.06
C PRO A 41 -6.17 -1.48 1.37
N ALA A 42 -7.35 -1.17 1.92
CA ALA A 42 -7.53 -0.46 3.18
C ALA A 42 -8.60 -1.14 4.03
N TRP A 43 -8.26 -1.52 5.28
CA TRP A 43 -9.16 -2.23 6.18
C TRP A 43 -9.92 -1.28 7.11
N PHE A 44 -11.25 -1.35 7.08
CA PHE A 44 -12.17 -0.60 7.94
C PHE A 44 -12.66 -1.50 9.09
N GLY A 45 -11.94 -1.46 10.21
CA GLY A 45 -12.19 -2.35 11.35
C GLY A 45 -13.57 -2.19 11.97
N GLY A 46 -14.07 -0.95 12.11
CA GLY A 46 -15.39 -0.67 12.68
C GLY A 46 -16.54 -1.23 11.84
N GLY A 47 -16.40 -1.25 10.53
CA GLY A 47 -17.38 -1.79 9.59
C GLY A 47 -17.10 -3.22 9.14
N ARG A 48 -15.97 -3.80 9.54
CA ARG A 48 -15.50 -5.14 9.14
C ARG A 48 -15.50 -5.36 7.63
N TYR A 49 -14.94 -4.41 6.88
CA TYR A 49 -14.80 -4.51 5.43
C TYR A 49 -13.45 -4.02 4.95
N LEU A 50 -13.03 -4.53 3.79
CA LEU A 50 -11.88 -4.06 3.04
C LEU A 50 -12.36 -3.25 1.83
N LEU A 51 -11.75 -2.10 1.59
CA LEU A 51 -11.81 -1.43 0.30
C LEU A 51 -10.52 -1.69 -0.45
N TRP A 52 -10.59 -1.83 -1.77
CA TRP A 52 -9.43 -1.88 -2.65
C TRP A 52 -9.77 -1.32 -4.03
N SER A 53 -8.76 -0.87 -4.73
CA SER A 53 -8.89 -0.30 -6.07
C SER A 53 -8.79 -1.39 -7.14
N ASP A 54 -9.65 -1.35 -8.14
CA ASP A 54 -9.40 -1.90 -9.46
C ASP A 54 -8.99 -0.71 -10.33
N LEU A 55 -7.68 -0.43 -10.35
CA LEU A 55 -7.12 0.83 -10.83
C LEU A 55 -7.47 1.09 -12.29
N PRO A 56 -7.14 0.23 -13.30
CA PRO A 56 -7.55 0.47 -14.67
C PRO A 56 -9.05 0.26 -14.91
N GLY A 57 -9.72 -0.45 -14.00
CA GLY A 57 -11.18 -0.57 -13.97
C GLY A 57 -11.88 0.71 -13.50
N ASN A 58 -11.13 1.69 -13.01
CA ASN A 58 -11.60 2.98 -12.52
C ASN A 58 -12.69 2.86 -11.46
N ARG A 59 -12.52 1.91 -10.53
CA ARG A 59 -13.47 1.65 -9.45
C ARG A 59 -12.78 1.27 -8.14
N ILE A 60 -13.47 1.52 -7.03
CA ILE A 60 -13.12 0.97 -5.72
C ILE A 60 -14.15 -0.12 -5.41
N LEU A 61 -13.65 -1.28 -5.00
CA LEU A 61 -14.45 -2.43 -4.60
C LEU A 61 -14.46 -2.55 -3.07
N ARG A 62 -15.49 -3.21 -2.53
CA ARG A 62 -15.66 -3.51 -1.12
C ARG A 62 -15.86 -5.01 -0.92
N TYR A 63 -15.02 -5.61 -0.07
CA TYR A 63 -15.22 -6.96 0.47
C TYR A 63 -15.78 -6.85 1.89
N ASP A 64 -16.92 -7.43 2.15
CA ASP A 64 -17.52 -7.51 3.48
C ASP A 64 -17.06 -8.78 4.19
N ASP A 65 -16.34 -8.64 5.32
CA ASP A 65 -15.80 -9.79 6.08
C ASP A 65 -16.87 -10.52 6.89
N THR A 66 -18.09 -9.97 6.94
CA THR A 66 -19.19 -10.59 7.72
C THR A 66 -19.91 -11.68 6.93
N ASP A 67 -20.00 -11.54 5.62
CA ASP A 67 -20.72 -12.48 4.74
C ASP A 67 -19.93 -12.93 3.51
N GLY A 68 -18.74 -12.33 3.26
CA GLY A 68 -17.87 -12.63 2.13
C GLY A 68 -18.33 -12.02 0.81
N SER A 69 -19.30 -11.13 0.82
CA SER A 69 -19.80 -10.48 -0.39
C SER A 69 -18.82 -9.43 -0.93
N VAL A 70 -18.86 -9.23 -2.25
CA VAL A 70 -18.11 -8.15 -2.92
C VAL A 70 -19.08 -7.24 -3.67
N SER A 71 -18.90 -5.94 -3.54
CA SER A 71 -19.70 -4.92 -4.20
C SER A 71 -18.83 -3.78 -4.71
N VAL A 72 -19.36 -2.97 -5.61
CA VAL A 72 -18.74 -1.70 -6.02
C VAL A 72 -19.00 -0.66 -4.94
N PHE A 73 -17.94 -0.09 -4.38
CA PHE A 73 -18.03 1.01 -3.41
C PHE A 73 -18.11 2.37 -4.12
N ARG A 74 -17.32 2.55 -5.19
CA ARG A 74 -17.29 3.80 -5.98
C ARG A 74 -16.91 3.52 -7.42
N GLU A 75 -17.67 4.09 -8.36
CA GLU A 75 -17.41 4.08 -9.81
C GLU A 75 -18.07 5.31 -10.46
N PRO A 76 -17.32 6.18 -11.20
CA PRO A 76 -15.88 6.15 -11.36
C PRO A 76 -15.13 6.55 -10.08
N SER A 77 -13.93 6.01 -9.90
CA SER A 77 -13.07 6.30 -8.74
C SER A 77 -12.04 7.41 -9.00
N GLY A 78 -11.91 7.86 -10.24
CA GLY A 78 -10.85 8.77 -10.66
C GLY A 78 -9.51 8.07 -10.84
N TYR A 79 -9.52 6.78 -11.21
CA TYR A 79 -8.33 5.93 -11.26
C TYR A 79 -7.60 5.95 -9.91
N THR A 80 -8.34 5.63 -8.86
CA THR A 80 -7.77 5.53 -7.51
C THR A 80 -6.79 4.36 -7.46
N ASN A 81 -5.59 4.61 -6.91
CA ASN A 81 -4.56 3.62 -6.62
C ASN A 81 -4.54 3.31 -5.12
N GLY A 82 -3.61 3.89 -4.36
CA GLY A 82 -3.45 3.66 -2.94
C GLY A 82 -4.59 4.23 -2.09
N ASN A 83 -4.94 3.50 -1.05
CA ASN A 83 -5.92 3.93 -0.07
C ASN A 83 -5.40 3.65 1.34
N THR A 84 -5.87 4.46 2.30
CA THR A 84 -5.67 4.22 3.72
C THR A 84 -6.85 4.73 4.52
N VAL A 85 -6.88 4.43 5.81
CA VAL A 85 -7.90 4.91 6.75
C VAL A 85 -7.26 5.92 7.68
N ASP A 86 -7.86 7.10 7.78
CA ASP A 86 -7.39 8.11 8.72
C ASP A 86 -7.83 7.82 10.17
N ARG A 87 -7.45 8.69 11.08
CA ARG A 87 -7.69 8.48 12.50
C ARG A 87 -9.15 8.61 12.93
N GLU A 88 -9.96 9.25 12.12
CA GLU A 88 -11.40 9.32 12.31
C GLU A 88 -12.16 8.24 11.53
N GLY A 89 -11.45 7.29 10.91
CA GLY A 89 -12.06 6.20 10.15
C GLY A 89 -12.55 6.60 8.77
N ARG A 90 -12.02 7.70 8.20
CA ARG A 90 -12.36 8.17 6.84
C ARG A 90 -11.39 7.60 5.83
N LEU A 91 -11.87 7.40 4.61
CA LEU A 91 -11.03 6.94 3.50
C LEU A 91 -10.15 8.09 2.98
N VAL A 92 -8.84 7.85 2.89
CA VAL A 92 -7.89 8.71 2.18
C VAL A 92 -7.39 7.96 0.95
N SER A 93 -7.43 8.60 -0.21
CA SER A 93 -7.15 7.97 -1.51
C SER A 93 -6.21 8.79 -2.36
N CYS A 94 -5.35 8.11 -3.12
CA CYS A 94 -4.53 8.66 -4.19
C CYS A 94 -5.23 8.43 -5.54
N GLU A 95 -5.54 9.49 -6.28
CA GLU A 95 -6.23 9.42 -7.56
C GLU A 95 -5.27 9.78 -8.70
N HIS A 96 -4.95 8.83 -9.58
CA HIS A 96 -4.11 9.03 -10.76
C HIS A 96 -4.79 9.96 -11.78
N GLY A 97 -6.05 9.69 -12.11
CA GLY A 97 -6.75 10.43 -13.17
C GLY A 97 -6.96 11.91 -12.84
N HIS A 98 -7.17 12.24 -11.57
CA HIS A 98 -7.29 13.62 -11.12
C HIS A 98 -5.96 14.22 -10.61
N ARG A 99 -4.92 13.39 -10.46
CA ARG A 99 -3.58 13.79 -9.99
C ARG A 99 -3.66 14.46 -8.61
N ARG A 100 -4.33 13.79 -7.65
CA ARG A 100 -4.64 14.38 -6.35
C ARG A 100 -4.72 13.34 -5.23
N VAL A 101 -4.62 13.82 -4.00
CA VAL A 101 -4.94 13.06 -2.78
C VAL A 101 -6.26 13.60 -2.23
N THR A 102 -7.17 12.70 -1.88
CA THR A 102 -8.51 13.05 -1.40
C THR A 102 -8.82 12.39 -0.07
N ARG A 103 -9.81 12.94 0.65
CA ARG A 103 -10.45 12.34 1.82
C ARG A 103 -11.94 12.23 1.59
N THR A 104 -12.51 11.06 1.83
CA THR A 104 -13.96 10.82 1.80
C THR A 104 -14.49 10.83 3.22
N GLY A 105 -15.39 11.75 3.52
CA GLY A 105 -16.08 11.85 4.79
C GLY A 105 -17.07 10.70 5.03
N HIS A 106 -17.56 10.58 6.26
CA HIS A 106 -18.58 9.58 6.60
C HIS A 106 -19.94 9.83 5.91
N ASP A 107 -20.16 11.05 5.45
CA ASP A 107 -21.30 11.46 4.62
C ASP A 107 -21.11 11.18 3.11
N GLY A 108 -19.95 10.63 2.74
CA GLY A 108 -19.55 10.37 1.36
C GLY A 108 -18.96 11.58 0.61
N ALA A 109 -18.90 12.76 1.23
CA ALA A 109 -18.31 13.96 0.61
C ALA A 109 -16.80 13.77 0.41
N ILE A 110 -16.32 14.17 -0.78
CA ILE A 110 -14.90 14.10 -1.15
C ILE A 110 -14.26 15.47 -0.99
N THR A 111 -13.24 15.56 -0.15
CA THR A 111 -12.41 16.74 0.05
C THR A 111 -11.05 16.50 -0.60
N VAL A 112 -10.58 17.44 -1.44
CA VAL A 112 -9.21 17.42 -1.97
C VAL A 112 -8.25 17.86 -0.87
N LEU A 113 -7.26 17.02 -0.56
CA LEU A 113 -6.21 17.32 0.42
C LEU A 113 -4.99 17.97 -0.25
N ALA A 114 -4.62 17.49 -1.44
CA ALA A 114 -3.54 18.03 -2.26
C ALA A 114 -3.75 17.67 -3.74
N ASP A 115 -3.54 18.62 -4.64
CA ASP A 115 -3.48 18.41 -6.11
C ASP A 115 -2.26 19.11 -6.72
N ARG A 116 -1.55 19.92 -5.93
CA ARG A 116 -0.43 20.75 -6.37
C ARG A 116 0.65 20.84 -5.29
N TYR A 117 1.87 21.07 -5.76
CA TYR A 117 3.00 21.52 -4.95
C TYR A 117 3.67 22.68 -5.66
N GLU A 118 3.89 23.83 -4.94
CA GLU A 118 4.48 25.06 -5.49
C GLU A 118 3.81 25.53 -6.80
N GLY A 119 2.48 25.44 -6.87
CA GLY A 119 1.68 25.87 -8.02
C GLY A 119 1.62 24.89 -9.19
N LYS A 120 2.47 23.86 -9.21
CA LYS A 120 2.52 22.80 -10.24
C LYS A 120 1.68 21.59 -9.82
N ARG A 121 1.00 20.95 -10.78
CA ARG A 121 0.24 19.73 -10.49
C ARG A 121 1.15 18.61 -10.00
N LEU A 122 0.63 17.79 -9.09
CA LEU A 122 1.26 16.52 -8.73
C LEU A 122 1.38 15.61 -9.96
N ASN A 123 2.24 14.60 -9.92
CA ASN A 123 2.37 13.63 -11.01
C ASN A 123 1.15 12.70 -11.04
N SER A 124 1.17 11.65 -10.26
CA SER A 124 0.05 10.73 -10.04
C SER A 124 0.22 10.08 -8.67
N PRO A 125 -0.29 10.70 -7.59
CA PRO A 125 -0.16 10.15 -6.25
C PRO A 125 -0.52 8.66 -6.22
N ASN A 126 0.38 7.84 -5.64
CA ASN A 126 0.33 6.38 -5.76
C ASN A 126 -0.09 5.71 -4.45
N ASP A 127 0.73 5.71 -3.41
CA ASP A 127 0.38 5.13 -2.11
C ASP A 127 0.40 6.17 -0.99
N VAL A 128 -0.29 5.89 0.12
CA VAL A 128 -0.58 6.87 1.17
C VAL A 128 -0.67 6.26 2.55
N VAL A 129 -0.12 6.96 3.55
CA VAL A 129 -0.26 6.62 4.96
C VAL A 129 -0.61 7.85 5.79
N VAL A 130 -1.30 7.63 6.91
CA VAL A 130 -1.63 8.69 7.88
C VAL A 130 -0.83 8.46 9.15
N LYS A 131 0.00 9.44 9.52
CA LYS A 131 0.83 9.44 10.72
C LYS A 131 -0.02 9.69 11.99
N SER A 132 0.53 9.42 13.18
CA SER A 132 -0.16 9.59 14.47
C SER A 132 -0.62 11.04 14.75
N ASP A 133 0.05 12.01 14.20
CA ASP A 133 -0.31 13.43 14.29
C ASP A 133 -1.41 13.86 13.29
N GLY A 134 -1.95 12.92 12.51
CA GLY A 134 -2.97 13.17 11.49
C GLY A 134 -2.41 13.67 10.17
N SER A 135 -1.11 13.90 10.03
CA SER A 135 -0.50 14.28 8.75
C SER A 135 -0.58 13.11 7.75
N VAL A 136 -0.79 13.46 6.48
CA VAL A 136 -0.92 12.49 5.37
C VAL A 136 0.38 12.50 4.58
N TRP A 137 0.99 11.33 4.38
CA TRP A 137 2.22 11.16 3.63
C TRP A 137 1.95 10.30 2.42
N PHE A 138 2.41 10.70 1.25
CA PHE A 138 2.13 10.00 0.00
C PHE A 138 3.31 10.05 -0.97
N SER A 139 3.40 9.03 -1.81
CA SER A 139 4.32 8.94 -2.94
C SER A 139 3.67 9.48 -4.22
N ASP A 140 4.47 10.13 -5.08
CA ASP A 140 3.99 10.79 -6.30
C ASP A 140 4.88 10.43 -7.51
N PRO A 141 4.92 9.14 -7.91
CA PRO A 141 5.52 8.72 -9.18
C PRO A 141 4.64 9.15 -10.35
N ASP A 142 5.08 8.91 -11.58
CA ASP A 142 4.39 9.36 -12.77
C ASP A 142 3.61 8.27 -13.54
N TYR A 143 3.37 7.10 -12.92
CA TYR A 143 2.69 5.96 -13.55
C TYR A 143 1.34 6.33 -14.19
N GLY A 144 0.53 7.15 -13.53
CA GLY A 144 -0.80 7.54 -14.00
C GLY A 144 -0.80 8.59 -15.12
N ILE A 145 0.39 9.06 -15.56
CA ILE A 145 0.50 10.07 -16.64
C ILE A 145 1.39 9.63 -17.80
N ILE A 146 1.96 8.42 -17.77
CA ILE A 146 2.80 7.90 -18.86
C ILE A 146 2.02 7.08 -19.90
N ALA A 147 0.82 6.59 -19.54
CA ALA A 147 -0.04 5.80 -20.42
C ALA A 147 -1.53 6.06 -20.16
N ASP A 148 -2.37 5.89 -21.20
CA ASP A 148 -3.84 5.95 -21.10
C ASP A 148 -4.40 4.58 -20.63
N TYR A 149 -3.98 4.13 -19.46
CA TYR A 149 -4.40 2.84 -18.89
C TYR A 149 -4.90 2.95 -17.46
N GLU A 150 -4.13 3.61 -16.59
CA GLU A 150 -4.44 3.84 -15.18
C GLU A 150 -4.54 5.33 -14.82
N GLY A 151 -4.72 6.13 -15.82
CA GLY A 151 -4.85 7.58 -15.78
C GLY A 151 -4.98 8.12 -17.18
N ALA A 152 -4.32 9.23 -17.47
CA ALA A 152 -4.29 9.85 -18.81
C ALA A 152 -2.92 10.46 -19.08
N ILE A 153 -2.39 10.24 -20.29
CA ILE A 153 -1.10 10.81 -20.71
C ILE A 153 -1.10 12.32 -20.49
N ALA A 154 -0.11 12.78 -19.75
CA ALA A 154 0.08 14.20 -19.48
C ALA A 154 1.56 14.52 -19.23
N PRO A 155 2.02 15.75 -19.51
CA PRO A 155 3.36 16.15 -19.15
C PRO A 155 3.53 16.19 -17.62
N ARG A 156 4.69 15.77 -17.15
CA ARG A 156 5.12 15.95 -15.77
C ARG A 156 5.39 17.44 -15.54
N GLU A 157 4.76 18.02 -14.51
CA GLU A 157 4.99 19.41 -14.11
C GLU A 157 6.02 19.50 -12.98
N GLN A 158 6.14 18.47 -12.14
CA GLN A 158 7.16 18.36 -11.11
C GLN A 158 8.53 18.00 -11.70
N ASP A 159 9.61 18.36 -11.02
CA ASP A 159 11.00 18.15 -11.45
C ASP A 159 11.51 16.71 -11.21
N GLY A 160 10.67 15.83 -10.68
CA GLY A 160 10.97 14.43 -10.39
C GLY A 160 9.78 13.70 -9.79
N CYS A 161 10.02 12.47 -9.34
CA CYS A 161 9.08 11.69 -8.55
C CYS A 161 9.44 11.85 -7.07
N HIS A 162 8.49 12.24 -6.24
CA HIS A 162 8.75 12.70 -4.89
C HIS A 162 7.86 12.04 -3.85
N VAL A 163 8.24 12.19 -2.59
CA VAL A 163 7.37 11.89 -1.46
C VAL A 163 6.98 13.20 -0.79
N TYR A 164 5.70 13.35 -0.49
CA TYR A 164 5.14 14.55 0.10
C TYR A 164 4.46 14.27 1.43
N ARG A 165 4.33 15.33 2.24
CA ARG A 165 3.58 15.37 3.48
C ARG A 165 2.56 16.51 3.43
N ILE A 166 1.33 16.22 3.82
CA ILE A 166 0.26 17.21 4.03
C ILE A 166 0.13 17.43 5.54
N ASP A 167 0.27 18.64 5.98
CA ASP A 167 0.13 19.00 7.39
C ASP A 167 -1.34 18.90 7.84
N ALA A 168 -1.58 18.24 8.98
CA ALA A 168 -2.93 17.96 9.46
C ALA A 168 -3.73 19.21 9.82
N ALA A 169 -3.06 20.26 10.31
CA ALA A 169 -3.73 21.46 10.80
C ALA A 169 -3.88 22.53 9.71
N SER A 170 -2.83 22.75 8.91
CA SER A 170 -2.79 23.82 7.91
C SER A 170 -3.15 23.36 6.50
N GLY A 171 -3.08 22.04 6.20
CA GLY A 171 -3.21 21.52 4.86
C GLY A 171 -1.98 21.82 3.97
N ALA A 172 -0.92 22.41 4.51
CA ALA A 172 0.27 22.72 3.73
C ALA A 172 0.96 21.46 3.23
N VAL A 173 1.31 21.45 1.93
CA VAL A 173 2.05 20.36 1.29
C VAL A 173 3.55 20.66 1.37
N THR A 174 4.34 19.68 1.78
CA THR A 174 5.80 19.77 1.87
C THR A 174 6.42 18.57 1.15
N ARG A 175 7.40 18.80 0.30
CA ARG A 175 8.22 17.74 -0.30
C ARG A 175 9.22 17.26 0.77
N VAL A 176 9.13 15.97 1.14
CA VAL A 176 9.95 15.40 2.23
C VAL A 176 11.08 14.50 1.74
N ALA A 177 10.96 13.97 0.50
CA ALA A 177 12.04 13.26 -0.18
C ALA A 177 11.99 13.49 -1.69
N SER A 178 13.17 13.60 -2.33
CA SER A 178 13.32 13.89 -3.78
C SER A 178 14.42 13.06 -4.44
N ASP A 179 14.95 12.07 -3.74
CA ASP A 179 16.06 11.22 -4.17
C ASP A 179 15.63 9.77 -4.44
N PHE A 180 14.36 9.59 -4.82
CA PHE A 180 13.78 8.34 -5.30
C PHE A 180 13.59 8.38 -6.81
N HIS A 181 13.71 7.23 -7.46
CA HIS A 181 13.44 7.10 -8.89
C HIS A 181 11.92 7.02 -9.14
N HIS A 182 11.25 6.03 -8.54
CA HIS A 182 9.80 5.86 -8.53
C HIS A 182 9.34 5.44 -7.12
N PRO A 183 9.14 6.42 -6.20
CA PRO A 183 8.65 6.10 -4.87
C PRO A 183 7.25 5.49 -4.97
N ASN A 184 7.04 4.38 -4.28
CA ASN A 184 5.82 3.58 -4.35
C ASN A 184 5.26 3.35 -2.94
N GLY A 185 5.08 2.11 -2.49
CA GLY A 185 4.57 1.79 -1.18
C GLY A 185 5.33 2.48 -0.04
N LEU A 186 4.62 2.90 1.01
CA LEU A 186 5.23 3.52 2.18
C LEU A 186 4.52 3.12 3.48
N ALA A 187 5.29 2.95 4.56
CA ALA A 187 4.75 2.63 5.88
C ALA A 187 5.68 3.14 7.00
N PHE A 188 5.10 3.67 8.07
CA PHE A 188 5.85 4.01 9.27
C PHE A 188 6.16 2.78 10.12
N SER A 189 7.34 2.75 10.76
CA SER A 189 7.58 1.87 11.89
C SER A 189 6.57 2.15 13.02
N ARG A 190 6.35 1.17 13.91
CA ARG A 190 5.36 1.29 14.98
C ARG A 190 5.58 2.49 15.89
N ASP A 191 6.83 2.85 16.14
CA ASP A 191 7.24 4.01 16.94
C ASP A 191 7.38 5.30 16.12
N GLU A 192 7.04 5.24 14.82
CA GLU A 192 7.13 6.32 13.84
C GLU A 192 8.51 7.00 13.72
N LYS A 193 9.57 6.32 14.19
CA LYS A 193 10.94 6.84 14.05
C LYS A 193 11.53 6.60 12.66
N PHE A 194 10.92 5.71 11.90
CA PHE A 194 11.32 5.41 10.52
C PHE A 194 10.12 5.42 9.59
N LEU A 195 10.33 5.93 8.39
CA LEU A 195 9.46 5.73 7.24
C LEU A 195 10.17 4.77 6.28
N TYR A 196 9.53 3.67 5.96
CA TYR A 196 9.97 2.78 4.89
C TYR A 196 9.32 3.22 3.59
N ILE A 197 10.07 3.24 2.50
CA ILE A 197 9.59 3.68 1.19
C ILE A 197 10.18 2.72 0.15
N ALA A 198 9.33 2.12 -0.68
CA ALA A 198 9.74 1.36 -1.85
C ALA A 198 10.20 2.31 -2.96
N ASP A 199 11.30 1.97 -3.62
CA ASP A 199 11.71 2.58 -4.87
C ASP A 199 11.61 1.52 -5.97
N SER A 200 10.63 1.68 -6.84
CA SER A 200 10.26 0.74 -7.89
C SER A 200 10.76 1.18 -9.26
N GLY A 201 11.84 1.93 -9.32
CA GLY A 201 12.41 2.47 -10.57
C GLY A 201 12.68 1.43 -11.63
N ALA A 202 13.00 0.18 -11.23
CA ALA A 202 13.25 -0.93 -12.14
C ALA A 202 12.02 -1.39 -12.95
N THR A 203 10.83 -0.80 -12.74
CA THR A 203 9.67 -0.97 -13.63
C THR A 203 9.90 -0.33 -14.99
N GLU A 204 10.59 0.80 -15.02
CA GLU A 204 10.87 1.57 -16.25
C GLU A 204 12.29 1.35 -16.77
N ASP A 205 13.27 1.31 -15.88
CA ASP A 205 14.68 1.07 -16.20
C ASP A 205 15.22 -0.10 -15.36
N PRO A 206 15.54 -1.25 -15.96
CA PRO A 206 16.08 -2.42 -15.24
C PRO A 206 17.34 -2.14 -14.40
N ALA A 207 18.08 -1.07 -14.69
CA ALA A 207 19.26 -0.64 -13.93
C ALA A 207 18.91 0.24 -12.73
N ALA A 208 17.67 0.77 -12.68
CA ALA A 208 17.20 1.63 -11.60
C ALA A 208 16.89 0.83 -10.30
N PRO A 209 16.69 1.52 -9.18
CA PRO A 209 16.39 0.88 -7.90
C PRO A 209 15.19 -0.06 -7.92
N ARG A 210 15.31 -1.15 -7.11
CA ARG A 210 14.24 -2.11 -6.81
C ARG A 210 14.29 -2.51 -5.33
N HIS A 211 14.24 -1.52 -4.46
CA HIS A 211 14.50 -1.74 -3.05
C HIS A 211 13.52 -0.98 -2.15
N ILE A 212 13.42 -1.40 -0.89
CA ILE A 212 12.82 -0.59 0.16
C ILE A 212 13.95 0.15 0.86
N ARG A 213 13.78 1.44 1.07
CA ARG A 213 14.65 2.26 1.91
C ARG A 213 14.02 2.48 3.28
N ARG A 214 14.82 2.39 4.34
CA ARG A 214 14.47 2.81 5.69
C ARG A 214 15.02 4.21 5.91
N VAL A 215 14.14 5.18 6.10
CA VAL A 215 14.46 6.59 6.23
C VAL A 215 14.14 7.05 7.65
N ALA A 216 15.08 7.68 8.33
CA ALA A 216 14.83 8.21 9.68
C ALA A 216 13.82 9.37 9.62
N VAL A 217 12.88 9.40 10.54
CA VAL A 217 12.02 10.55 10.77
C VAL A 217 12.71 11.43 11.83
N ASN A 218 12.95 12.69 11.50
CA ASN A 218 13.61 13.61 12.42
C ASN A 218 12.74 13.90 13.67
N THR A 219 13.34 14.45 14.69
CA THR A 219 12.68 14.71 15.99
C THR A 219 11.50 15.68 15.89
N ASP A 220 11.42 16.49 14.83
CA ASP A 220 10.28 17.34 14.51
C ASP A 220 9.03 16.55 14.07
N GLY A 221 9.20 15.25 13.75
CA GLY A 221 8.14 14.38 13.23
C GLY A 221 7.62 14.76 11.85
N LYS A 222 8.26 15.70 11.15
CA LYS A 222 7.78 16.33 9.90
C LYS A 222 8.76 16.19 8.73
N THR A 223 10.04 16.03 9.02
CA THR A 223 11.11 15.93 8.02
C THR A 223 11.82 14.59 8.10
N LEU A 224 12.46 14.22 6.99
CA LEU A 224 13.21 12.98 6.88
C LEU A 224 14.72 13.24 6.97
N GLY A 225 15.43 12.28 7.53
CA GLY A 225 16.87 12.31 7.75
C GLY A 225 17.60 11.22 6.98
N ALA A 226 18.57 10.58 7.62
CA ALA A 226 19.41 9.55 7.01
C ALA A 226 18.60 8.36 6.50
N SER A 227 19.02 7.84 5.37
CA SER A 227 18.38 6.72 4.66
C SER A 227 19.37 5.59 4.44
N THR A 228 18.88 4.36 4.55
CA THR A 228 19.63 3.12 4.22
C THR A 228 18.75 2.18 3.41
N VAL A 229 19.36 1.39 2.52
CA VAL A 229 18.66 0.30 1.87
C VAL A 229 18.30 -0.75 2.93
N PHE A 230 17.02 -1.06 3.04
CA PHE A 230 16.50 -2.07 3.96
C PHE A 230 16.51 -3.45 3.35
N ALA A 231 15.98 -3.58 2.12
CA ALA A 231 15.95 -4.83 1.36
C ALA A 231 15.92 -4.54 -0.14
N THR A 232 16.51 -5.44 -0.93
CA THR A 232 16.46 -5.38 -2.40
C THR A 232 15.57 -6.51 -2.93
N CYS A 233 14.67 -6.18 -3.86
CA CYS A 233 13.76 -7.15 -4.45
C CYS A 233 14.49 -8.14 -5.34
N THR A 234 14.19 -9.42 -5.20
CA THR A 234 14.74 -10.50 -6.01
C THR A 234 13.80 -11.00 -7.10
N ALA A 235 12.55 -10.51 -7.11
CA ALA A 235 11.52 -10.91 -8.07
C ALA A 235 10.69 -9.69 -8.51
N GLY A 236 11.12 -9.03 -9.57
CA GLY A 236 10.53 -7.78 -10.06
C GLY A 236 10.94 -6.58 -9.20
N VAL A 237 9.97 -5.85 -8.70
CA VAL A 237 10.11 -4.72 -7.78
C VAL A 237 9.28 -4.94 -6.54
N PHE A 238 9.56 -4.22 -5.47
CA PHE A 238 8.62 -4.04 -4.37
C PHE A 238 7.60 -2.98 -4.76
N ASP A 239 6.35 -3.19 -4.33
CA ASP A 239 5.24 -2.27 -4.55
C ASP A 239 4.65 -1.85 -3.20
N GLY A 240 3.38 -2.15 -2.89
CA GLY A 240 2.81 -1.85 -1.59
C GLY A 240 3.22 -2.84 -0.48
N PHE A 241 3.24 -2.39 0.76
CA PHE A 241 3.59 -3.22 1.90
C PHE A 241 2.97 -2.74 3.22
N ARG A 242 2.94 -3.65 4.20
CA ARG A 242 2.49 -3.35 5.58
C ARG A 242 3.47 -3.92 6.59
N ILE A 243 3.46 -3.32 7.78
CA ILE A 243 4.31 -3.74 8.90
C ILE A 243 3.42 -4.40 9.96
N ASP A 244 3.84 -5.54 10.50
CA ASP A 244 3.12 -6.22 11.56
C ASP A 244 3.52 -5.72 12.97
N ALA A 245 2.83 -6.18 13.99
CA ALA A 245 3.05 -5.76 15.39
C ALA A 245 4.45 -6.10 15.93
N ALA A 246 5.16 -7.05 15.30
CA ALA A 246 6.54 -7.40 15.64
C ALA A 246 7.58 -6.65 14.78
N GLY A 247 7.13 -5.74 13.90
CA GLY A 247 8.00 -4.95 13.03
C GLY A 247 8.47 -5.68 11.78
N ARG A 248 7.88 -6.84 11.43
CA ARG A 248 8.16 -7.50 10.16
C ARG A 248 7.46 -6.78 9.02
N ILE A 249 8.13 -6.66 7.88
CA ILE A 249 7.58 -6.06 6.68
C ILE A 249 7.06 -7.15 5.76
N TRP A 250 5.77 -7.08 5.43
CA TRP A 250 5.09 -7.91 4.45
C TRP A 250 4.91 -7.07 3.19
N THR A 251 5.69 -7.38 2.15
CA THR A 251 5.76 -6.57 0.92
C THR A 251 5.39 -7.38 -0.30
N SER A 252 4.65 -6.75 -1.19
CA SER A 252 4.28 -7.29 -2.48
C SER A 252 5.48 -7.31 -3.45
N CYS A 253 5.47 -8.26 -4.37
CA CYS A 253 6.39 -8.35 -5.50
C CYS A 253 5.82 -9.27 -6.60
N ALA A 254 6.60 -9.51 -7.67
CA ALA A 254 6.12 -10.29 -8.82
C ALA A 254 5.72 -11.74 -8.51
N GLU A 255 6.19 -12.33 -7.42
CA GLU A 255 5.92 -13.73 -7.05
C GLU A 255 4.99 -13.90 -5.84
N GLY A 256 4.37 -12.80 -5.37
CA GLY A 256 3.49 -12.78 -4.21
C GLY A 256 3.97 -11.84 -3.11
N VAL A 257 4.00 -12.30 -1.87
CA VAL A 257 4.36 -11.49 -0.70
C VAL A 257 5.65 -12.01 -0.07
N HIS A 258 6.64 -11.15 0.08
CA HIS A 258 7.85 -11.41 0.84
C HIS A 258 7.68 -10.92 2.28
N CYS A 259 8.15 -11.68 3.25
CA CYS A 259 8.17 -11.29 4.66
C CYS A 259 9.61 -11.09 5.13
N TYR A 260 9.92 -9.89 5.55
CA TYR A 260 11.22 -9.50 6.06
C TYR A 260 11.17 -9.27 7.58
N ARG A 261 12.21 -9.69 8.29
CA ARG A 261 12.47 -9.27 9.67
C ARG A 261 12.84 -7.78 9.68
N SER A 262 12.71 -7.12 10.81
CA SER A 262 13.01 -5.68 10.98
C SER A 262 14.48 -5.30 10.69
N ASP A 263 15.39 -6.28 10.61
CA ASP A 263 16.79 -6.10 10.22
C ASP A 263 17.03 -6.22 8.70
N GLY A 264 15.98 -6.51 7.91
CA GLY A 264 16.07 -6.68 6.46
C GLY A 264 16.32 -8.12 6.00
N THR A 265 16.33 -9.10 6.92
CA THR A 265 16.45 -10.52 6.57
C THR A 265 15.14 -11.06 5.98
N LEU A 266 15.18 -11.62 4.76
CA LEU A 266 14.05 -12.34 4.19
C LEU A 266 13.82 -13.65 4.94
N ILE A 267 12.64 -13.80 5.55
CA ILE A 267 12.33 -14.99 6.38
C ILE A 267 11.39 -15.97 5.70
N GLY A 268 10.68 -15.54 4.66
CA GLY A 268 9.80 -16.42 3.89
C GLY A 268 8.89 -15.66 2.95
N LYS A 269 8.07 -16.41 2.20
CA LYS A 269 7.19 -15.88 1.16
C LYS A 269 5.82 -16.52 1.22
N VAL A 270 4.79 -15.73 0.92
CA VAL A 270 3.45 -16.22 0.56
C VAL A 270 3.32 -16.13 -0.95
N ARG A 271 3.30 -17.27 -1.61
CA ARG A 271 3.14 -17.37 -3.06
C ARG A 271 1.68 -17.23 -3.44
N ILE A 272 1.40 -16.45 -4.47
CA ILE A 272 0.12 -16.43 -5.19
C ILE A 272 0.40 -16.60 -6.69
N PRO A 273 -0.56 -17.09 -7.49
CA PRO A 273 -0.34 -17.35 -8.92
C PRO A 273 -0.31 -16.09 -9.79
N GLU A 274 -0.34 -14.91 -9.19
CA GLU A 274 -0.38 -13.62 -9.85
C GLU A 274 0.72 -12.70 -9.31
N MET A 275 1.12 -11.70 -10.09
CA MET A 275 1.91 -10.58 -9.58
C MET A 275 1.09 -9.84 -8.52
N CYS A 276 1.74 -9.44 -7.45
CA CYS A 276 1.12 -8.78 -6.31
C CYS A 276 1.45 -7.27 -6.34
N GLY A 277 0.41 -6.41 -6.35
CA GLY A 277 0.57 -4.95 -6.26
C GLY A 277 0.67 -4.48 -4.81
N ASN A 278 -0.23 -4.91 -3.93
CA ASN A 278 -0.29 -4.35 -2.59
C ASN A 278 -0.84 -5.36 -1.56
N VAL A 279 -0.66 -5.05 -0.28
CA VAL A 279 -1.16 -5.89 0.83
C VAL A 279 -1.76 -5.04 1.95
N GLU A 280 -2.66 -5.66 2.74
CA GLU A 280 -3.20 -5.06 3.98
C GLU A 280 -3.36 -6.14 5.05
N ILE A 281 -3.08 -5.80 6.31
CA ILE A 281 -3.32 -6.70 7.44
C ILE A 281 -4.57 -6.25 8.19
N GLY A 282 -5.68 -6.89 7.89
CA GLY A 282 -7.00 -6.61 8.43
C GLY A 282 -7.63 -7.79 9.16
N GLY A 283 -8.97 -7.89 9.08
CA GLY A 283 -9.77 -8.86 9.79
C GLY A 283 -10.09 -8.43 11.22
N LEU A 284 -11.04 -9.13 11.86
CA LEU A 284 -11.57 -8.78 13.19
C LEU A 284 -10.46 -8.65 14.26
N ARG A 285 -9.42 -9.47 14.16
CA ARG A 285 -8.26 -9.47 15.07
C ARG A 285 -7.00 -8.91 14.42
N ARG A 286 -7.12 -8.23 13.27
CA ARG A 286 -5.99 -7.75 12.47
C ARG A 286 -4.94 -8.82 12.20
N ASN A 287 -5.39 -10.02 11.89
CA ASN A 287 -4.56 -11.19 11.62
C ASN A 287 -4.93 -11.88 10.31
N ARG A 288 -5.54 -11.16 9.38
CA ARG A 288 -5.83 -11.61 8.03
C ARG A 288 -5.05 -10.74 7.05
N LEU A 289 -4.10 -11.33 6.37
CA LEU A 289 -3.36 -10.68 5.29
C LEU A 289 -4.24 -10.74 4.03
N PHE A 290 -4.62 -9.58 3.52
CA PHE A 290 -5.25 -9.41 2.22
C PHE A 290 -4.16 -9.09 1.20
N ILE A 291 -4.26 -9.65 -0.01
CA ILE A 291 -3.24 -9.58 -1.05
C ILE A 291 -3.93 -9.20 -2.35
N CYS A 292 -3.58 -8.05 -2.89
CA CYS A 292 -4.02 -7.60 -4.21
C CYS A 292 -3.12 -8.23 -5.27
N GLY A 293 -3.60 -9.29 -5.93
CA GLY A 293 -3.00 -9.83 -7.13
C GLY A 293 -3.43 -9.02 -8.36
N THR A 294 -2.91 -9.34 -9.54
CA THR A 294 -3.24 -8.61 -10.77
C THR A 294 -4.76 -8.55 -11.00
N THR A 295 -5.42 -9.70 -10.99
CA THR A 295 -6.85 -9.80 -11.31
C THR A 295 -7.74 -10.13 -10.11
N SER A 296 -7.13 -10.48 -8.98
CA SER A 296 -7.84 -11.12 -7.87
C SER A 296 -7.44 -10.54 -6.51
N LEU A 297 -8.38 -10.57 -5.58
CA LEU A 297 -8.12 -10.37 -4.17
C LEU A 297 -7.94 -11.72 -3.49
N TYR A 298 -6.80 -11.92 -2.84
CA TYR A 298 -6.51 -13.11 -2.02
C TYR A 298 -6.47 -12.76 -0.54
N SER A 299 -6.52 -13.78 0.30
CA SER A 299 -6.24 -13.61 1.72
C SER A 299 -5.64 -14.86 2.35
N VAL A 300 -4.98 -14.67 3.49
CA VAL A 300 -4.51 -15.75 4.36
C VAL A 300 -4.59 -15.33 5.83
N TYR A 301 -5.03 -16.25 6.71
CA TYR A 301 -5.01 -16.00 8.13
C TYR A 301 -3.61 -16.20 8.72
N LEU A 302 -3.15 -15.21 9.47
CA LEU A 302 -1.88 -15.20 10.17
C LEU A 302 -2.08 -15.56 11.65
N LYS A 303 -1.03 -16.05 12.30
CA LYS A 303 -0.90 -16.18 13.76
C LYS A 303 -0.30 -14.91 14.40
N VAL A 304 -0.01 -13.92 13.59
CA VAL A 304 0.53 -12.61 13.98
C VAL A 304 -0.46 -11.51 13.62
N ASN A 305 -0.35 -10.36 14.29
CA ASN A 305 -1.27 -9.25 14.09
C ASN A 305 -0.58 -8.09 13.35
N GLY A 306 -1.32 -7.38 12.53
CA GLY A 306 -0.88 -6.11 11.93
C GLY A 306 -0.69 -5.02 12.98
N GLN A 307 0.08 -4.00 12.61
CA GLN A 307 0.11 -2.76 13.39
C GLN A 307 -1.31 -2.18 13.49
N GLY A 308 -1.73 -1.78 14.69
CA GLY A 308 -2.98 -1.05 14.86
C GLY A 308 -2.89 0.32 14.20
N VAL A 309 -3.95 0.74 13.52
CA VAL A 309 -4.19 2.17 13.28
C VAL A 309 -4.38 2.78 14.66
N ASN A 310 -3.53 3.71 15.07
CA ASN A 310 -3.64 4.40 16.38
C ASN A 310 -2.93 3.78 17.59
N GLY A 311 -1.97 2.88 17.44
CA GLY A 311 -1.26 2.34 18.61
C GLY A 311 -2.14 1.53 19.58
N GLN A 312 -3.36 1.20 19.20
CA GLN A 312 -4.19 0.24 19.91
C GLN A 312 -3.81 -1.16 19.44
N GLY A 313 -2.96 -1.81 20.21
CA GLY A 313 -2.61 -3.21 20.11
C GLY A 313 -3.50 -4.03 20.99
#